data_c4b3c77dc3e3ef7b8629a4095a3b20a2
#
_entry.id   c4b3c77dc3e3ef7b8629a4095a3b20a2
#
_cell.length_a   1.000
_cell.length_b   1.000
_cell.length_c   1.000
_cell.angle_alpha   90.00
_cell.angle_beta   90.00
_cell.angle_gamma   90.00
#
_symmetry.space_group_name_H-M   'P 1'
#
loop_
_entity.id
_entity.type
_entity.pdbx_description
1 polymer ?
#
loop_
_entity_poly.entity_id
_entity_poly.type
_entity_poly.pdbx_seq_one_letter_code
_entity_poly.pdbx_strand_id
1 'polypeptide(L)'
;MIKKLTLLSCLITFSFSTELMAQKKKKDKKKPTTEAVASDAKKPDAKKEPKPYKKVIDSTAVTQDGLIDVHKVGEKYLFEISDSLIGKEIMTITRYSKTPAGGGIFGGEEINRQVVRFEKGQNNTILLRSITYVIMTPDEDKPITKSVKNSSADPIIGIYDILEYKKDKSGKENIASVIDMTPAFDSDLQTFSLNSINKQMLSIQAFQKDKSFIQFIKSFPINTEIRTTKTFSTVAPQISRTPTPKIGVDLPAGLDAGVVTMELNTSFILLPDNPMRKRSFDKRVGYFANGYDVFEEDSQKADTDIFAVRWRLEPKNAEDAEKQKRGELIEPKKPIVYYLDPATPDKWKPFIKQGIDDWQEAFEFAGWKNAIRGEYWPENDPTMSLEDARFSVLRYFAAEIQNAYGPNVHDPRTGEIMESHIGWYHNNMS
;
A
#
# COMPACT_ATOMS: atom_id res chain seq x y z
N MET A 1 53.53 -3.61 28.66
CA MET A 1 52.71 -4.51 29.51
C MET A 1 51.42 -4.82 28.80
N ILE A 2 51.32 -6.01 28.24
CA ILE A 2 50.22 -6.48 27.41
C ILE A 2 49.30 -7.31 28.31
N LYS A 3 48.05 -6.92 28.51
CA LYS A 3 47.06 -7.78 29.17
C LYS A 3 46.18 -8.41 28.08
N LYS A 4 46.29 -9.72 27.98
CA LYS A 4 45.42 -10.60 27.20
C LYS A 4 44.05 -10.66 27.88
N LEU A 5 42.99 -10.45 27.11
CA LEU A 5 41.61 -10.70 27.50
C LEU A 5 41.15 -11.98 26.80
N THR A 6 40.86 -13.00 27.60
CA THR A 6 40.40 -14.32 27.14
C THR A 6 38.90 -14.29 26.91
N LEU A 7 38.46 -14.63 25.71
CA LEU A 7 37.05 -14.82 25.36
C LEU A 7 36.62 -16.21 25.85
N LEU A 8 35.62 -16.26 26.74
CA LEU A 8 34.96 -17.48 27.19
C LEU A 8 33.71 -17.72 26.32
N SER A 9 33.78 -18.75 25.47
CA SER A 9 32.68 -19.23 24.65
C SER A 9 31.82 -20.19 25.46
N CYS A 10 30.58 -19.85 25.76
CA CYS A 10 29.58 -20.75 26.35
C CYS A 10 28.79 -21.44 25.22
N LEU A 11 29.16 -22.70 24.95
CA LEU A 11 28.29 -23.62 24.19
C LEU A 11 27.21 -24.15 25.14
N ILE A 12 25.96 -23.83 24.85
CA ILE A 12 24.79 -24.46 25.49
C ILE A 12 24.32 -25.59 24.59
N THR A 13 24.61 -26.83 24.96
CA THR A 13 24.08 -28.05 24.36
C THR A 13 22.72 -28.36 24.99
N PHE A 14 21.66 -28.33 24.22
CA PHE A 14 20.34 -28.83 24.62
C PHE A 14 20.31 -30.35 24.38
N SER A 15 20.31 -31.12 25.48
CA SER A 15 20.05 -32.57 25.43
C SER A 15 18.54 -32.82 25.55
N PHE A 16 17.93 -33.40 24.54
CA PHE A 16 16.57 -33.92 24.61
C PHE A 16 16.61 -35.32 25.25
N SER A 17 16.06 -35.46 26.46
CA SER A 17 15.79 -36.75 27.08
C SER A 17 14.38 -37.20 26.74
N THR A 18 14.25 -38.26 25.97
CA THR A 18 12.97 -38.97 25.71
C THR A 18 12.79 -40.02 26.78
N GLU A 19 11.88 -39.81 27.72
CA GLU A 19 11.41 -40.87 28.62
C GLU A 19 10.20 -41.58 27.99
N LEU A 20 10.40 -42.84 27.72
CA LEU A 20 9.37 -43.78 27.29
C LEU A 20 8.68 -44.37 28.53
N MET A 21 7.45 -43.95 28.82
CA MET A 21 6.62 -44.60 29.82
C MET A 21 5.72 -45.67 29.14
N ALA A 22 6.07 -46.94 29.34
CA ALA A 22 5.26 -48.08 28.97
C ALA A 22 4.20 -48.34 30.04
N GLN A 23 2.92 -48.13 29.73
CA GLN A 23 1.82 -48.67 30.51
C GLN A 23 1.18 -49.87 29.82
N LYS A 24 1.30 -51.04 30.46
CA LYS A 24 0.51 -52.27 30.12
C LYS A 24 -0.97 -52.05 30.42
N LYS A 25 -1.86 -52.26 29.46
CA LYS A 25 -3.28 -52.47 29.68
C LYS A 25 -3.78 -53.78 29.09
N LYS A 26 -4.60 -54.45 29.91
CA LYS A 26 -5.23 -55.76 29.70
C LYS A 26 -6.10 -55.77 28.45
N LYS A 27 -6.09 -56.93 27.81
CA LYS A 27 -6.97 -57.34 26.72
C LYS A 27 -8.40 -57.54 27.25
N ASP A 28 -9.36 -56.89 26.59
CA ASP A 28 -10.72 -57.37 26.45
C ASP A 28 -11.10 -57.41 24.97
N LYS A 29 -11.51 -58.60 24.54
CA LYS A 29 -11.91 -58.89 23.16
C LYS A 29 -13.34 -58.44 22.94
N LYS A 30 -13.54 -57.45 22.05
CA LYS A 30 -14.81 -57.27 21.32
C LYS A 30 -14.51 -57.14 19.85
N LYS A 31 -15.24 -57.95 19.03
CA LYS A 31 -15.20 -57.89 17.58
C LYS A 31 -15.61 -56.53 17.07
N PRO A 32 -14.93 -55.94 16.09
CA PRO A 32 -15.43 -54.76 15.41
C PRO A 32 -16.34 -55.21 14.26
N THR A 33 -17.55 -54.72 14.28
CA THR A 33 -18.44 -54.66 13.14
C THR A 33 -17.89 -53.55 12.19
N THR A 34 -17.58 -53.95 10.97
CA THR A 34 -17.09 -53.04 9.95
C THR A 34 -18.28 -52.27 9.37
N GLU A 35 -18.56 -51.10 9.88
CA GLU A 35 -19.34 -50.10 9.15
C GLU A 35 -18.38 -49.31 8.26
N ALA A 36 -18.57 -49.45 6.97
CA ALA A 36 -17.87 -48.64 5.97
C ALA A 36 -18.38 -47.22 6.05
N VAL A 37 -17.54 -46.35 6.62
CA VAL A 37 -17.73 -44.89 6.49
C VAL A 37 -17.39 -44.54 5.04
N ALA A 38 -18.41 -44.34 4.22
CA ALA A 38 -18.28 -43.74 2.90
C ALA A 38 -17.75 -42.31 3.13
N SER A 39 -16.49 -42.07 2.81
CA SER A 39 -15.95 -40.73 2.69
C SER A 39 -16.62 -40.08 1.48
N ASP A 40 -17.54 -39.16 1.71
CA ASP A 40 -17.98 -38.19 0.71
C ASP A 40 -16.79 -37.35 0.28
N ALA A 41 -16.00 -37.87 -0.64
CA ALA A 41 -15.09 -37.08 -1.42
C ALA A 41 -15.97 -36.15 -2.29
N LYS A 42 -16.12 -34.89 -1.86
CA LYS A 42 -16.65 -33.84 -2.71
C LYS A 42 -15.93 -33.94 -4.05
N LYS A 43 -16.69 -34.26 -5.11
CA LYS A 43 -16.20 -34.08 -6.49
C LYS A 43 -15.61 -32.66 -6.63
N PRO A 44 -14.47 -32.52 -7.32
CA PRO A 44 -13.97 -31.18 -7.65
C PRO A 44 -15.10 -30.44 -8.35
N ASP A 45 -15.45 -29.25 -7.85
CA ASP A 45 -16.46 -28.41 -8.46
C ASP A 45 -16.10 -28.23 -9.95
N ALA A 46 -17.05 -28.53 -10.81
CA ALA A 46 -16.90 -28.35 -12.24
C ALA A 46 -16.52 -26.87 -12.49
N LYS A 47 -15.48 -26.67 -13.30
CA LYS A 47 -15.00 -25.34 -13.70
C LYS A 47 -16.20 -24.49 -14.12
N LYS A 48 -16.49 -23.45 -13.36
CA LYS A 48 -17.51 -22.46 -13.74
C LYS A 48 -16.95 -21.68 -14.92
N GLU A 49 -17.56 -21.86 -16.09
CA GLU A 49 -17.25 -21.00 -17.23
C GLU A 49 -17.71 -19.56 -16.95
N PRO A 50 -16.94 -18.54 -17.35
CA PRO A 50 -17.33 -17.14 -17.20
C PRO A 50 -18.67 -16.87 -17.88
N LYS A 51 -19.52 -16.07 -17.25
CA LYS A 51 -20.84 -15.70 -17.77
C LYS A 51 -20.71 -14.60 -18.83
N PRO A 52 -21.69 -14.43 -19.75
CA PRO A 52 -21.69 -13.30 -20.69
C PRO A 52 -21.64 -11.93 -19.98
N TYR A 53 -20.80 -11.01 -20.44
CA TYR A 53 -20.53 -9.69 -19.84
C TYR A 53 -21.79 -8.97 -19.35
N LYS A 54 -22.84 -8.88 -20.18
CA LYS A 54 -24.13 -8.25 -19.84
C LYS A 54 -24.90 -8.95 -18.70
N LYS A 55 -24.49 -10.16 -18.28
CA LYS A 55 -25.08 -10.86 -17.13
C LYS A 55 -24.32 -10.60 -15.83
N VAL A 56 -23.13 -10.04 -15.93
CA VAL A 56 -22.28 -9.68 -14.78
C VAL A 56 -22.34 -8.18 -14.56
N ILE A 57 -22.17 -7.41 -15.62
CA ILE A 57 -22.32 -5.95 -15.64
C ILE A 57 -23.63 -5.64 -16.34
N ASP A 58 -24.70 -5.51 -15.61
CA ASP A 58 -26.04 -5.26 -16.12
C ASP A 58 -26.35 -3.75 -16.20
N SER A 59 -27.57 -3.41 -16.63
CA SER A 59 -28.00 -2.02 -16.79
C SER A 59 -28.14 -1.23 -15.47
N THR A 60 -28.04 -1.90 -14.31
CA THR A 60 -28.09 -1.26 -12.98
C THR A 60 -26.70 -0.88 -12.48
N ALA A 61 -25.67 -1.30 -13.17
CA ALA A 61 -24.29 -1.04 -12.78
C ALA A 61 -23.96 0.47 -12.83
N VAL A 62 -23.36 0.96 -11.76
CA VAL A 62 -22.76 2.30 -11.72
C VAL A 62 -21.27 2.14 -11.95
N THR A 63 -20.78 2.64 -13.07
CA THR A 63 -19.37 2.51 -13.49
C THR A 63 -18.57 3.76 -13.15
N GLN A 64 -17.36 3.55 -12.66
CA GLN A 64 -16.31 4.56 -12.52
C GLN A 64 -15.15 4.17 -13.43
N ASP A 65 -14.92 4.95 -14.47
CA ASP A 65 -13.82 4.71 -15.42
C ASP A 65 -12.52 5.30 -14.90
N GLY A 66 -11.38 4.63 -15.14
CA GLY A 66 -10.08 5.12 -14.73
C GLY A 66 -8.95 4.12 -14.89
N LEU A 67 -8.00 4.10 -13.95
CA LEU A 67 -6.92 3.11 -13.92
C LEU A 67 -7.48 1.67 -13.94
N ILE A 68 -8.48 1.45 -13.11
CA ILE A 68 -9.28 0.23 -13.08
C ILE A 68 -10.73 0.69 -13.25
N ASP A 69 -11.42 0.17 -14.25
CA ASP A 69 -12.84 0.42 -14.39
C ASP A 69 -13.58 -0.35 -13.29
N VAL A 70 -14.32 0.36 -12.46
CA VAL A 70 -15.01 -0.21 -11.29
C VAL A 70 -16.51 -0.16 -11.51
N HIS A 71 -17.17 -1.32 -11.43
CA HIS A 71 -18.62 -1.45 -11.58
C HIS A 71 -19.25 -1.80 -10.24
N LYS A 72 -20.10 -0.92 -9.72
CA LYS A 72 -20.95 -1.23 -8.58
C LYS A 72 -22.23 -1.87 -9.06
N VAL A 73 -22.45 -3.14 -8.72
CA VAL A 73 -23.65 -3.93 -9.06
C VAL A 73 -24.27 -4.44 -7.76
N GLY A 74 -25.36 -3.84 -7.32
CA GLY A 74 -25.90 -4.06 -5.98
C GLY A 74 -24.87 -3.69 -4.90
N GLU A 75 -24.55 -4.66 -4.04
CA GLU A 75 -23.55 -4.48 -2.97
C GLU A 75 -22.13 -4.89 -3.42
N LYS A 76 -21.94 -5.28 -4.68
CA LYS A 76 -20.65 -5.73 -5.20
C LYS A 76 -19.90 -4.65 -5.90
N TYR A 77 -18.58 -4.65 -5.72
CA TYR A 77 -17.64 -3.82 -6.46
C TYR A 77 -16.78 -4.74 -7.35
N LEU A 78 -17.06 -4.70 -8.63
CA LEU A 78 -16.39 -5.50 -9.63
C LEU A 78 -15.30 -4.68 -10.29
N PHE A 79 -14.09 -5.22 -10.30
CA PHE A 79 -12.94 -4.61 -10.97
C PHE A 79 -12.78 -5.22 -12.36
N GLU A 80 -12.77 -4.37 -13.37
CA GLU A 80 -12.42 -4.73 -14.73
C GLU A 80 -10.93 -4.47 -14.94
N ILE A 81 -10.14 -5.54 -14.86
CA ILE A 81 -8.69 -5.48 -15.01
C ILE A 81 -8.34 -5.61 -16.48
N SER A 82 -7.89 -4.52 -17.09
CA SER A 82 -7.41 -4.52 -18.47
C SER A 82 -6.21 -5.45 -18.64
N ASP A 83 -6.12 -6.15 -19.79
CA ASP A 83 -4.95 -6.96 -20.12
C ASP A 83 -3.64 -6.15 -20.15
N SER A 84 -3.73 -4.85 -20.44
CA SER A 84 -2.59 -3.92 -20.35
C SER A 84 -2.15 -3.65 -18.91
N LEU A 85 -2.99 -3.88 -17.92
CA LEU A 85 -2.68 -3.71 -16.50
C LEU A 85 -2.13 -4.99 -15.86
N ILE A 86 -2.41 -6.15 -16.47
CA ILE A 86 -1.85 -7.43 -16.01
C ILE A 86 -0.32 -7.38 -16.07
N GLY A 87 0.33 -7.75 -14.97
CA GLY A 87 1.77 -7.71 -14.83
C GLY A 87 2.36 -6.33 -14.48
N LYS A 88 1.54 -5.26 -14.49
CA LYS A 88 1.97 -3.94 -14.03
C LYS A 88 2.02 -3.86 -12.52
N GLU A 89 2.95 -3.07 -12.04
CA GLU A 89 3.13 -2.82 -10.61
C GLU A 89 2.33 -1.61 -10.16
N ILE A 90 1.58 -1.81 -9.09
CA ILE A 90 0.68 -0.82 -8.51
C ILE A 90 1.06 -0.63 -7.05
N MET A 91 1.39 0.60 -6.67
CA MET A 91 1.59 0.96 -5.28
C MET A 91 0.23 0.99 -4.57
N THR A 92 0.08 0.24 -3.49
CA THR A 92 -1.07 0.39 -2.60
C THR A 92 -0.65 1.07 -1.31
N ILE A 93 -1.42 2.08 -0.90
CA ILE A 93 -1.20 2.81 0.34
C ILE A 93 -2.53 2.94 1.06
N THR A 94 -2.56 2.47 2.30
CA THR A 94 -3.72 2.64 3.19
C THR A 94 -3.42 3.69 4.23
N ARG A 95 -4.31 4.68 4.36
CA ARG A 95 -4.20 5.80 5.30
C ARG A 95 -5.47 5.93 6.14
N TYR A 96 -5.34 6.51 7.34
CA TYR A 96 -6.51 6.97 8.07
C TYR A 96 -7.15 8.14 7.34
N SER A 97 -8.45 8.03 7.05
CA SER A 97 -9.26 9.14 6.57
C SER A 97 -10.00 9.83 7.72
N LYS A 98 -10.55 9.01 8.64
CA LYS A 98 -11.06 9.48 9.94
C LYS A 98 -10.60 8.52 11.02
N THR A 99 -10.23 9.07 12.17
CA THR A 99 -9.74 8.33 13.33
C THR A 99 -10.71 8.43 14.49
N PRO A 100 -10.74 7.43 15.39
CA PRO A 100 -11.37 7.59 16.70
C PRO A 100 -10.69 8.73 17.46
N ALA A 101 -11.48 9.56 18.15
CA ALA A 101 -10.94 10.65 18.96
C ALA A 101 -10.09 10.14 20.13
N GLY A 102 -8.99 10.83 20.44
CA GLY A 102 -8.18 10.60 21.64
C GLY A 102 -7.16 9.46 21.54
N GLY A 103 -6.92 8.91 20.34
CA GLY A 103 -6.04 7.74 20.16
C GLY A 103 -4.60 8.07 19.81
N GLY A 104 -4.23 9.33 19.69
CA GLY A 104 -2.89 9.72 19.22
C GLY A 104 -2.59 9.31 17.78
N ILE A 105 -3.64 9.03 17.00
CA ILE A 105 -3.60 8.79 15.55
C ILE A 105 -4.43 9.85 14.85
N PHE A 106 -4.01 10.24 13.66
CA PHE A 106 -4.56 11.40 12.99
C PHE A 106 -4.90 11.09 11.53
N GLY A 107 -5.82 11.83 10.97
CA GLY A 107 -6.15 11.74 9.55
C GLY A 107 -4.92 12.00 8.68
N GLY A 108 -4.81 11.25 7.60
CA GLY A 108 -3.68 11.34 6.67
C GLY A 108 -2.50 10.42 6.98
N GLU A 109 -2.38 9.91 8.22
CA GLU A 109 -1.29 9.00 8.58
C GLU A 109 -1.39 7.67 7.82
N GLU A 110 -0.23 7.21 7.37
CA GLU A 110 -0.08 5.95 6.65
C GLU A 110 -0.12 4.75 7.61
N ILE A 111 -0.85 3.72 7.22
CA ILE A 111 -1.00 2.46 7.97
C ILE A 111 -0.19 1.36 7.31
N ASN A 112 -0.34 1.22 5.98
CA ASN A 112 0.28 0.21 5.17
C ASN A 112 0.72 0.77 3.82
N ARG A 113 1.86 0.23 3.36
CA ARG A 113 2.37 0.48 2.00
C ARG A 113 2.92 -0.81 1.44
N GLN A 114 2.54 -1.14 0.21
CA GLN A 114 3.13 -2.25 -0.52
C GLN A 114 2.91 -2.10 -2.02
N VAL A 115 3.69 -2.80 -2.82
CA VAL A 115 3.44 -2.91 -4.25
C VAL A 115 2.66 -4.20 -4.50
N VAL A 116 1.65 -4.12 -5.33
CA VAL A 116 0.86 -5.28 -5.76
C VAL A 116 0.87 -5.41 -7.27
N ARG A 117 0.58 -6.63 -7.74
CA ARG A 117 0.50 -6.95 -9.16
C ARG A 117 -0.62 -7.93 -9.42
N PHE A 118 -1.45 -7.65 -10.41
CA PHE A 118 -2.43 -8.60 -10.92
C PHE A 118 -1.76 -9.54 -11.91
N GLU A 119 -1.96 -10.85 -11.76
CA GLU A 119 -1.42 -11.89 -12.64
C GLU A 119 -2.51 -12.85 -13.06
N LYS A 120 -2.43 -13.39 -14.29
CA LYS A 120 -3.32 -14.50 -14.71
C LYS A 120 -2.92 -15.76 -13.94
N GLY A 121 -3.90 -16.34 -13.24
CA GLY A 121 -3.74 -17.58 -12.50
C GLY A 121 -4.22 -18.80 -13.30
N GLN A 122 -4.26 -19.96 -12.62
CA GLN A 122 -4.83 -21.18 -13.18
C GLN A 122 -6.37 -21.14 -13.08
N ASN A 123 -7.04 -21.92 -13.93
CA ASN A 123 -8.51 -22.15 -13.85
C ASN A 123 -9.36 -20.87 -13.91
N ASN A 124 -9.03 -19.93 -14.80
CA ASN A 124 -9.75 -18.67 -14.98
C ASN A 124 -9.78 -17.82 -13.71
N THR A 125 -8.63 -17.61 -13.08
CA THR A 125 -8.46 -16.73 -11.93
C THR A 125 -7.50 -15.60 -12.20
N ILE A 126 -7.63 -14.54 -11.43
CA ILE A 126 -6.62 -13.47 -11.27
C ILE A 126 -6.01 -13.61 -9.87
N LEU A 127 -4.69 -13.64 -9.82
CA LEU A 127 -3.92 -13.57 -8.58
C LEU A 127 -3.60 -12.10 -8.28
N LEU A 128 -3.72 -11.72 -7.02
CA LEU A 128 -3.15 -10.47 -6.51
C LEU A 128 -1.93 -10.82 -5.68
N ARG A 129 -0.73 -10.41 -6.14
CA ARG A 129 0.53 -10.62 -5.41
C ARG A 129 1.03 -9.34 -4.76
N SER A 130 1.70 -9.50 -3.63
CA SER A 130 2.55 -8.45 -3.06
C SER A 130 3.97 -8.62 -3.58
N ILE A 131 4.54 -7.54 -4.12
CA ILE A 131 5.89 -7.53 -4.66
C ILE A 131 6.82 -6.93 -3.61
N THR A 132 7.89 -7.64 -3.27
CA THR A 132 8.86 -7.20 -2.27
C THR A 132 10.17 -6.78 -2.91
N TYR A 133 10.56 -5.51 -2.70
CA TYR A 133 11.83 -4.96 -3.19
C TYR A 133 12.91 -5.11 -2.13
N VAL A 134 13.32 -6.35 -1.88
CA VAL A 134 14.42 -6.68 -0.96
C VAL A 134 15.64 -7.16 -1.73
N ILE A 135 15.43 -7.94 -2.76
CA ILE A 135 16.47 -8.55 -3.59
C ILE A 135 16.21 -8.21 -5.04
N MET A 136 17.20 -7.65 -5.71
CA MET A 136 17.11 -7.22 -7.11
C MET A 136 18.35 -7.66 -7.90
N THR A 137 18.26 -7.60 -9.22
CA THR A 137 19.39 -7.70 -10.12
C THR A 137 19.23 -6.71 -11.27
N PRO A 138 20.29 -5.97 -11.65
CA PRO A 138 20.27 -5.12 -12.83
C PRO A 138 20.48 -5.90 -14.14
N ASP A 139 20.92 -7.15 -14.06
CA ASP A 139 21.33 -7.99 -15.18
C ASP A 139 20.15 -8.80 -15.74
N GLU A 140 19.13 -8.14 -16.30
CA GLU A 140 17.85 -8.75 -16.68
C GLU A 140 17.97 -9.99 -17.59
N ASP A 141 18.96 -10.01 -18.50
CA ASP A 141 19.17 -11.07 -19.48
C ASP A 141 20.22 -12.11 -19.05
N LYS A 142 20.73 -12.05 -17.82
CA LYS A 142 21.79 -12.92 -17.33
C LYS A 142 21.24 -14.10 -16.49
N PRO A 143 22.02 -15.21 -16.35
CA PRO A 143 21.66 -16.34 -15.50
C PRO A 143 21.33 -15.98 -14.06
N ILE A 144 22.01 -14.98 -13.48
CA ILE A 144 21.75 -14.51 -12.12
C ILE A 144 20.31 -14.06 -11.92
N THR A 145 19.68 -13.49 -12.94
CA THR A 145 18.26 -13.09 -12.88
C THR A 145 17.36 -14.29 -12.61
N LYS A 146 17.63 -15.42 -13.21
CA LYS A 146 16.88 -16.66 -12.97
C LYS A 146 17.11 -17.17 -11.55
N SER A 147 18.32 -17.07 -11.04
CA SER A 147 18.66 -17.44 -9.67
C SER A 147 17.92 -16.57 -8.66
N VAL A 148 17.91 -15.25 -8.83
CA VAL A 148 17.17 -14.31 -7.99
C VAL A 148 15.67 -14.62 -8.00
N LYS A 149 15.06 -14.81 -9.18
CA LYS A 149 13.65 -15.15 -9.32
C LYS A 149 13.29 -16.52 -8.69
N ASN A 150 14.22 -17.47 -8.65
CA ASN A 150 13.99 -18.79 -8.06
C ASN A 150 14.25 -18.82 -6.54
N SER A 151 14.89 -17.80 -5.99
CA SER A 151 15.28 -17.77 -4.57
C SER A 151 14.23 -17.19 -3.64
N SER A 152 13.26 -16.48 -4.17
CA SER A 152 12.18 -15.85 -3.39
C SER A 152 10.83 -15.98 -4.10
N ALA A 153 9.77 -16.00 -3.32
CA ALA A 153 8.39 -16.06 -3.82
C ALA A 153 7.60 -14.88 -3.27
N ASP A 154 7.03 -14.10 -4.18
CA ASP A 154 6.12 -13.03 -3.81
C ASP A 154 4.81 -13.60 -3.23
N PRO A 155 4.34 -13.11 -2.06
CA PRO A 155 3.11 -13.60 -1.44
C PRO A 155 1.88 -13.40 -2.31
N ILE A 156 0.98 -14.39 -2.32
CA ILE A 156 -0.35 -14.25 -2.91
C ILE A 156 -1.26 -13.66 -1.84
N ILE A 157 -1.77 -12.45 -2.07
CA ILE A 157 -2.71 -11.75 -1.18
C ILE A 157 -4.13 -12.27 -1.38
N GLY A 158 -4.49 -12.57 -2.63
CA GLY A 158 -5.82 -13.04 -2.97
C GLY A 158 -5.86 -13.77 -4.32
N ILE A 159 -6.88 -14.62 -4.48
CA ILE A 159 -7.20 -15.32 -5.72
C ILE A 159 -8.67 -15.03 -6.02
N TYR A 160 -8.94 -14.51 -7.20
CA TYR A 160 -10.26 -14.06 -7.61
C TYR A 160 -10.69 -14.78 -8.88
N ASP A 161 -11.88 -15.39 -8.86
CA ASP A 161 -12.47 -15.98 -10.05
C ASP A 161 -12.77 -14.90 -11.09
N ILE A 162 -12.43 -15.17 -12.35
CA ILE A 162 -12.87 -14.32 -13.45
C ILE A 162 -14.35 -14.61 -13.69
N LEU A 163 -15.17 -13.60 -13.42
CA LEU A 163 -16.62 -13.68 -13.58
C LEU A 163 -17.01 -13.56 -15.04
N GLU A 164 -16.24 -12.78 -15.80
CA GLU A 164 -16.50 -12.39 -17.16
C GLU A 164 -15.24 -11.86 -17.83
N TYR A 165 -15.21 -11.95 -19.18
CA TYR A 165 -14.20 -11.28 -20.01
C TYR A 165 -14.84 -10.18 -20.85
N LYS A 166 -14.28 -8.97 -20.81
CA LYS A 166 -14.60 -7.93 -21.77
C LYS A 166 -13.92 -8.25 -23.09
N LYS A 167 -14.70 -8.22 -24.18
CA LYS A 167 -14.19 -8.45 -25.52
C LYS A 167 -13.95 -7.14 -26.25
N ASP A 168 -13.04 -7.18 -27.22
CA ASP A 168 -12.85 -6.08 -28.14
C ASP A 168 -14.11 -5.80 -28.97
N LYS A 169 -14.12 -4.71 -29.75
CA LYS A 169 -15.26 -4.33 -30.58
C LYS A 169 -15.59 -5.38 -31.66
N SER A 170 -14.66 -6.24 -32.04
CA SER A 170 -14.86 -7.35 -32.98
C SER A 170 -15.45 -8.60 -32.32
N GLY A 171 -15.46 -8.65 -30.98
CA GLY A 171 -15.91 -9.79 -30.18
C GLY A 171 -14.96 -11.00 -30.19
N LYS A 172 -13.74 -10.84 -30.73
CA LYS A 172 -12.78 -11.93 -30.93
C LYS A 172 -11.79 -12.08 -29.79
N GLU A 173 -11.29 -10.94 -29.23
CA GLU A 173 -10.24 -10.95 -28.22
C GLU A 173 -10.77 -10.52 -26.88
N ASN A 174 -10.32 -11.19 -25.81
CA ASN A 174 -10.54 -10.75 -24.44
C ASN A 174 -9.52 -9.64 -24.14
N ILE A 175 -10.00 -8.45 -23.79
CA ILE A 175 -9.18 -7.27 -23.51
C ILE A 175 -9.15 -6.87 -22.04
N ALA A 176 -10.04 -7.44 -21.23
CA ALA A 176 -10.07 -7.27 -19.79
C ALA A 176 -10.74 -8.46 -19.09
N SER A 177 -10.43 -8.63 -17.79
CA SER A 177 -11.02 -9.63 -16.90
C SER A 177 -11.79 -8.97 -15.78
N VAL A 178 -13.04 -9.35 -15.54
CA VAL A 178 -13.88 -8.83 -14.46
C VAL A 178 -13.82 -9.76 -13.25
N ILE A 179 -13.48 -9.22 -12.10
CA ILE A 179 -13.35 -9.94 -10.82
C ILE A 179 -14.14 -9.23 -9.71
N ASP A 180 -14.61 -9.97 -8.70
CA ASP A 180 -15.26 -9.40 -7.51
C ASP A 180 -14.22 -9.07 -6.44
N MET A 181 -13.94 -7.77 -6.25
CA MET A 181 -12.99 -7.29 -5.25
C MET A 181 -13.65 -6.90 -3.92
N THR A 182 -14.98 -7.03 -3.80
CA THR A 182 -15.70 -6.72 -2.57
C THR A 182 -15.11 -7.42 -1.35
N PRO A 183 -14.82 -8.74 -1.38
CA PRO A 183 -14.26 -9.45 -0.23
C PRO A 183 -12.89 -8.96 0.22
N ALA A 184 -12.12 -8.34 -0.67
CA ALA A 184 -10.81 -7.78 -0.31
C ALA A 184 -10.95 -6.55 0.60
N PHE A 185 -11.98 -5.73 0.39
CA PHE A 185 -12.14 -4.45 1.07
C PHE A 185 -13.15 -4.49 2.21
N ASP A 186 -14.15 -5.36 2.18
CA ASP A 186 -15.15 -5.51 3.24
C ASP A 186 -14.73 -6.48 4.36
N SER A 187 -13.46 -6.92 4.34
CA SER A 187 -12.84 -7.80 5.32
C SER A 187 -11.69 -7.11 6.06
N ASP A 188 -11.03 -7.85 6.94
CA ASP A 188 -9.85 -7.39 7.67
C ASP A 188 -8.55 -7.90 7.02
N LEU A 189 -8.49 -7.89 5.69
CA LEU A 189 -7.27 -8.22 4.98
C LEU A 189 -6.18 -7.18 5.29
N GLN A 190 -5.07 -7.63 5.88
CA GLN A 190 -4.01 -6.76 6.40
C GLN A 190 -3.50 -5.76 5.35
N THR A 191 -3.44 -6.16 4.08
CA THR A 191 -3.02 -5.30 2.96
C THR A 191 -3.87 -4.02 2.86
N PHE A 192 -5.17 -4.12 3.16
CA PHE A 192 -6.15 -3.03 3.01
C PHE A 192 -6.83 -2.68 4.34
N SER A 193 -6.19 -3.01 5.45
CA SER A 193 -6.68 -2.79 6.80
C SER A 193 -5.53 -2.48 7.75
N LEU A 194 -5.79 -2.50 9.04
CA LEU A 194 -4.77 -2.35 10.07
C LEU A 194 -3.87 -3.60 10.13
N ASN A 195 -2.58 -3.39 10.22
CA ASN A 195 -1.65 -4.47 10.54
C ASN A 195 -1.70 -4.81 12.05
N SER A 196 -1.05 -5.89 12.45
CA SER A 196 -1.04 -6.37 13.84
C SER A 196 -0.44 -5.36 14.83
N ILE A 197 0.55 -4.59 14.39
CA ILE A 197 1.19 -3.55 15.23
C ILE A 197 0.20 -2.43 15.52
N ASN A 198 -0.48 -1.90 14.49
CA ASN A 198 -1.49 -0.86 14.67
C ASN A 198 -2.64 -1.34 15.56
N LYS A 199 -3.10 -2.59 15.39
CA LYS A 199 -4.14 -3.18 16.24
C LYS A 199 -3.72 -3.24 17.70
N GLN A 200 -2.49 -3.65 17.96
CA GLN A 200 -1.93 -3.71 19.32
C GLN A 200 -1.78 -2.31 19.93
N MET A 201 -1.25 -1.35 19.17
CA MET A 201 -1.10 0.04 19.62
C MET A 201 -2.43 0.68 20.00
N LEU A 202 -3.50 0.36 19.28
CA LEU A 202 -4.85 0.88 19.51
C LEU A 202 -5.67 0.01 20.47
N SER A 203 -5.08 -1.00 21.10
CA SER A 203 -5.77 -1.93 22.02
C SER A 203 -7.06 -2.53 21.44
N ILE A 204 -7.08 -2.79 20.12
CA ILE A 204 -8.24 -3.38 19.43
C ILE A 204 -8.00 -4.86 19.10
N GLN A 205 -9.09 -5.61 18.92
CA GLN A 205 -9.05 -7.05 18.70
C GLN A 205 -9.74 -7.45 17.40
N ALA A 206 -10.99 -7.91 17.50
CA ALA A 206 -11.68 -8.55 16.41
C ALA A 206 -12.38 -7.54 15.49
N PHE A 207 -12.22 -7.76 14.20
CA PHE A 207 -12.97 -7.05 13.17
C PHE A 207 -14.48 -7.38 13.26
N GLN A 208 -15.31 -6.35 13.17
CA GLN A 208 -16.76 -6.44 13.22
C GLN A 208 -17.32 -6.26 11.80
N LYS A 209 -17.50 -7.35 11.08
CA LYS A 209 -17.94 -7.30 9.67
C LYS A 209 -19.34 -6.69 9.51
N ASP A 210 -20.24 -6.96 10.43
CA ASP A 210 -21.62 -6.44 10.46
C ASP A 210 -21.71 -4.92 10.65
N LYS A 211 -20.59 -4.29 11.07
CA LYS A 211 -20.46 -2.85 11.29
C LYS A 211 -19.41 -2.21 10.39
N SER A 212 -19.02 -2.92 9.33
CA SER A 212 -17.95 -2.48 8.42
C SER A 212 -18.44 -2.60 6.99
N PHE A 213 -18.10 -1.62 6.16
CA PHE A 213 -18.58 -1.57 4.77
C PHE A 213 -17.69 -0.70 3.88
N ILE A 214 -17.80 -0.88 2.57
CA ILE A 214 -17.19 -0.02 1.57
C ILE A 214 -18.10 1.20 1.39
N GLN A 215 -17.57 2.40 1.63
CA GLN A 215 -18.31 3.65 1.44
C GLN A 215 -18.44 3.98 -0.03
N PHE A 216 -17.31 3.99 -0.73
CA PHE A 216 -17.24 4.19 -2.18
C PHE A 216 -15.92 3.67 -2.74
N ILE A 217 -15.91 3.46 -4.06
CA ILE A 217 -14.70 3.31 -4.86
C ILE A 217 -14.78 4.32 -5.98
N LYS A 218 -13.71 5.11 -6.18
CA LYS A 218 -13.56 6.07 -7.27
C LYS A 218 -12.31 5.73 -8.06
N SER A 219 -12.39 5.84 -9.38
CA SER A 219 -11.25 5.61 -10.25
C SER A 219 -10.86 6.89 -10.97
N PHE A 220 -9.55 7.09 -11.14
CA PHE A 220 -8.93 8.22 -11.81
C PHE A 220 -7.92 7.68 -12.83
N PRO A 221 -7.36 8.50 -13.72
CA PRO A 221 -6.49 8.01 -14.79
C PRO A 221 -5.27 7.22 -14.36
N ILE A 222 -4.71 7.51 -13.17
CA ILE A 222 -3.50 6.85 -12.66
C ILE A 222 -3.69 6.18 -11.30
N ASN A 223 -4.88 6.29 -10.69
CA ASN A 223 -5.16 5.67 -9.39
C ASN A 223 -6.62 5.27 -9.24
N THR A 224 -6.85 4.34 -8.32
CA THR A 224 -8.19 3.95 -7.86
C THR A 224 -8.22 4.03 -6.34
N GLU A 225 -9.22 4.71 -5.79
CA GLU A 225 -9.37 5.02 -4.38
C GLU A 225 -10.52 4.27 -3.76
N ILE A 226 -10.25 3.56 -2.69
CA ILE A 226 -11.21 2.74 -1.96
C ILE A 226 -11.38 3.30 -0.55
N ARG A 227 -12.58 3.82 -0.24
CA ARG A 227 -12.92 4.29 1.09
C ARG A 227 -13.75 3.25 1.83
N THR A 228 -13.30 2.86 3.02
CA THR A 228 -13.97 1.87 3.86
C THR A 228 -14.22 2.40 5.26
N THR A 229 -15.34 2.02 5.85
CA THR A 229 -15.57 2.10 7.31
C THR A 229 -15.20 0.76 7.91
N LYS A 230 -14.33 0.75 8.90
CA LYS A 230 -13.94 -0.46 9.63
C LYS A 230 -14.18 -0.30 11.12
N THR A 231 -14.84 -1.28 11.70
CA THR A 231 -15.15 -1.33 13.13
C THR A 231 -14.49 -2.56 13.75
N PHE A 232 -13.90 -2.35 14.92
CA PHE A 232 -13.22 -3.39 15.69
C PHE A 232 -13.71 -3.39 17.14
N SER A 233 -13.75 -4.56 17.77
CA SER A 233 -13.93 -4.66 19.20
C SER A 233 -12.66 -4.22 19.92
N THR A 234 -12.79 -3.77 21.14
CA THR A 234 -11.68 -3.37 22.00
C THR A 234 -11.35 -4.44 23.02
N VAL A 235 -10.13 -4.37 23.56
CA VAL A 235 -9.74 -5.16 24.73
C VAL A 235 -10.44 -4.54 25.94
N ALA A 236 -11.21 -5.34 26.69
CA ALA A 236 -11.80 -4.89 27.94
C ALA A 236 -10.68 -4.42 28.89
N PRO A 237 -10.85 -3.29 29.62
CA PRO A 237 -9.87 -2.83 30.58
C PRO A 237 -9.61 -3.93 31.61
N GLN A 238 -8.36 -4.37 31.70
CA GLN A 238 -7.97 -5.35 32.72
C GLN A 238 -7.73 -4.59 34.04
N ILE A 239 -8.61 -4.80 35.00
CA ILE A 239 -8.35 -4.37 36.39
C ILE A 239 -7.31 -5.34 36.97
N SER A 240 -6.03 -5.06 36.68
CA SER A 240 -4.93 -5.82 37.28
C SER A 240 -4.55 -5.24 38.63
N ARG A 241 -4.44 -6.10 39.66
CA ARG A 241 -3.90 -5.71 40.97
C ARG A 241 -2.39 -5.46 40.94
N THR A 242 -1.71 -5.90 39.89
CA THR A 242 -0.29 -5.64 39.64
C THR A 242 -0.17 -4.80 38.38
N PRO A 243 0.50 -3.63 38.43
CA PRO A 243 0.71 -2.81 37.24
C PRO A 243 1.63 -3.57 36.27
N THR A 244 1.07 -4.16 35.23
CA THR A 244 1.84 -4.61 34.07
C THR A 244 1.96 -3.46 33.09
N PRO A 245 3.12 -3.17 32.51
CA PRO A 245 3.25 -2.18 31.47
C PRO A 245 2.28 -2.51 30.32
N LYS A 246 1.34 -1.62 30.04
CA LYS A 246 0.42 -1.79 28.93
C LYS A 246 1.05 -1.23 27.67
N ILE A 247 1.12 -2.03 26.62
CA ILE A 247 1.51 -1.55 25.28
C ILE A 247 0.19 -1.13 24.59
N GLY A 248 0.11 0.12 24.18
CA GLY A 248 -1.03 0.68 23.48
C GLY A 248 -1.82 1.70 24.29
N VAL A 249 -2.76 2.34 23.61
CA VAL A 249 -3.66 3.36 24.18
C VAL A 249 -5.09 2.85 24.26
N ASP A 250 -5.80 3.26 25.30
CA ASP A 250 -7.24 3.03 25.41
C ASP A 250 -7.97 4.17 24.71
N LEU A 251 -8.67 3.83 23.63
CA LEU A 251 -9.51 4.79 22.91
C LEU A 251 -10.79 5.06 23.71
N PRO A 252 -11.19 6.33 23.96
CA PRO A 252 -12.40 6.67 24.71
C PRO A 252 -13.65 5.94 24.19
N ALA A 253 -13.87 5.92 22.88
CA ALA A 253 -14.98 5.20 22.27
C ALA A 253 -14.94 3.69 22.58
N GLY A 254 -13.74 3.09 22.65
CA GLY A 254 -13.56 1.69 23.03
C GLY A 254 -13.93 1.40 24.47
N LEU A 255 -13.61 2.32 25.39
CA LEU A 255 -13.99 2.22 26.80
C LEU A 255 -15.51 2.35 27.00
N ASP A 256 -16.14 3.26 26.27
CA ASP A 256 -17.57 3.54 26.43
C ASP A 256 -18.47 2.55 25.68
N ALA A 257 -18.12 2.21 24.43
CA ALA A 257 -18.96 1.40 23.54
C ALA A 257 -18.46 -0.03 23.31
N GLY A 258 -17.25 -0.38 23.76
CA GLY A 258 -16.63 -1.68 23.53
C GLY A 258 -16.19 -1.92 22.06
N VAL A 259 -16.35 -0.91 21.21
CA VAL A 259 -15.96 -0.92 19.80
C VAL A 259 -15.35 0.42 19.40
N VAL A 260 -14.51 0.39 18.39
CA VAL A 260 -14.01 1.60 17.73
C VAL A 260 -14.24 1.50 16.24
N THR A 261 -14.59 2.64 15.63
CA THR A 261 -14.82 2.77 14.19
C THR A 261 -13.86 3.79 13.62
N MET A 262 -13.33 3.49 12.44
CA MET A 262 -12.46 4.38 11.68
C MET A 262 -12.77 4.30 10.20
N GLU A 263 -12.40 5.34 9.46
CA GLU A 263 -12.45 5.32 8.01
C GLU A 263 -11.03 5.19 7.45
N LEU A 264 -10.84 4.21 6.58
CA LEU A 264 -9.59 3.98 5.88
C LEU A 264 -9.75 4.34 4.41
N ASN A 265 -8.70 4.90 3.83
CA ASN A 265 -8.60 5.11 2.40
C ASN A 265 -7.43 4.29 1.86
N THR A 266 -7.70 3.41 0.92
CA THR A 266 -6.67 2.65 0.19
C THR A 266 -6.56 3.18 -1.22
N SER A 267 -5.37 3.66 -1.58
CA SER A 267 -5.03 4.12 -2.92
C SER A 267 -4.34 3.00 -3.69
N PHE A 268 -4.75 2.74 -4.92
CA PHE A 268 -4.03 1.93 -5.91
C PHE A 268 -3.43 2.89 -6.93
N ILE A 269 -2.12 3.06 -6.97
CA ILE A 269 -1.44 4.04 -7.82
C ILE A 269 -0.51 3.31 -8.77
N LEU A 270 -0.71 3.49 -10.08
CA LEU A 270 0.10 2.85 -11.10
C LEU A 270 1.54 3.38 -11.04
N LEU A 271 2.51 2.47 -10.92
CA LEU A 271 3.93 2.82 -11.02
C LEU A 271 4.31 3.16 -12.47
N PRO A 272 5.25 4.11 -12.67
CA PRO A 272 5.67 4.51 -14.01
C PRO A 272 6.23 3.36 -14.85
N ASP A 273 5.81 3.25 -16.11
CA ASP A 273 6.39 2.30 -17.08
C ASP A 273 7.85 2.64 -17.43
N ASN A 274 8.20 3.92 -17.35
CA ASN A 274 9.56 4.41 -17.55
C ASN A 274 10.08 5.00 -16.22
N PRO A 275 10.66 4.17 -15.35
CA PRO A 275 11.12 4.60 -14.03
C PRO A 275 12.21 5.68 -14.13
N MET A 276 12.22 6.61 -13.18
CA MET A 276 13.22 7.65 -13.08
C MET A 276 14.61 7.04 -12.84
N ARG A 277 15.66 7.63 -13.42
CA ARG A 277 17.03 7.25 -13.08
C ARG A 277 17.30 7.46 -11.59
N LYS A 278 17.75 6.40 -10.92
CA LYS A 278 18.16 6.45 -9.50
C LYS A 278 19.28 7.47 -9.30
N ARG A 279 19.30 8.06 -8.11
CA ARG A 279 20.41 8.88 -7.62
C ARG A 279 20.96 8.21 -6.38
N SER A 280 22.23 7.82 -6.41
CA SER A 280 22.88 7.20 -5.26
C SER A 280 22.75 8.10 -4.02
N PHE A 281 22.45 7.49 -2.90
CA PHE A 281 22.34 8.15 -1.61
C PHE A 281 23.72 8.55 -1.10
N ASP A 282 23.80 9.73 -0.49
CA ASP A 282 24.97 10.17 0.25
C ASP A 282 24.52 10.69 1.62
N LYS A 283 25.04 10.08 2.70
CA LYS A 283 24.68 10.42 4.08
C LYS A 283 24.99 11.88 4.49
N ARG A 284 25.81 12.59 3.69
CA ARG A 284 26.11 14.02 3.90
C ARG A 284 24.99 14.91 3.41
N VAL A 285 24.03 14.38 2.66
CA VAL A 285 22.89 15.10 2.11
C VAL A 285 21.63 14.50 2.72
N GLY A 286 20.77 15.31 3.30
CA GLY A 286 19.62 14.90 4.10
C GLY A 286 18.40 14.40 3.32
N TYR A 287 18.58 13.58 2.29
CA TYR A 287 17.47 12.92 1.59
C TYR A 287 16.94 11.72 2.37
N PHE A 288 15.64 11.44 2.26
CA PHE A 288 15.13 10.10 2.50
C PHE A 288 15.68 9.15 1.45
N ALA A 289 15.83 7.88 1.81
CA ALA A 289 16.43 6.89 0.94
C ALA A 289 15.66 5.56 0.97
N ASN A 290 15.68 4.87 -0.16
CA ASN A 290 15.32 3.46 -0.26
C ASN A 290 16.56 2.65 -0.64
N GLY A 291 16.50 1.33 -0.44
CA GLY A 291 17.57 0.44 -0.86
C GLY A 291 17.11 -1.00 -0.89
N TYR A 292 17.86 -1.82 -1.61
CA TYR A 292 17.70 -3.25 -1.68
C TYR A 292 19.04 -3.93 -1.97
N ASP A 293 19.12 -5.23 -1.68
CA ASP A 293 20.30 -6.02 -1.99
C ASP A 293 20.33 -6.35 -3.49
N VAL A 294 21.50 -6.16 -4.10
CA VAL A 294 21.72 -6.33 -5.52
C VAL A 294 22.66 -7.51 -5.75
N PHE A 295 22.24 -8.41 -6.62
CA PHE A 295 23.02 -9.53 -7.11
C PHE A 295 23.38 -9.28 -8.57
N GLU A 296 24.68 -9.15 -8.85
CA GLU A 296 25.22 -8.97 -10.19
C GLU A 296 25.91 -10.24 -10.66
N GLU A 297 25.92 -10.49 -11.97
CA GLU A 297 26.48 -11.70 -12.57
C GLU A 297 27.96 -11.90 -12.22
N ASP A 298 28.72 -10.81 -12.21
CA ASP A 298 30.18 -10.84 -12.00
C ASP A 298 30.59 -10.60 -10.53
N SER A 299 29.61 -10.39 -9.62
CA SER A 299 29.89 -10.12 -8.22
C SER A 299 29.91 -11.40 -7.37
N GLN A 300 30.90 -11.52 -6.46
CA GLN A 300 31.01 -12.65 -5.54
C GLN A 300 30.11 -12.53 -4.30
N LYS A 301 29.52 -11.37 -4.05
CA LYS A 301 28.64 -11.09 -2.93
C LYS A 301 27.52 -10.14 -3.36
N ALA A 302 26.43 -10.13 -2.60
CA ALA A 302 25.42 -9.10 -2.74
C ALA A 302 25.96 -7.76 -2.23
N ASP A 303 25.68 -6.70 -2.98
CA ASP A 303 25.88 -5.32 -2.54
C ASP A 303 24.53 -4.66 -2.25
N THR A 304 24.53 -3.60 -1.47
CA THR A 304 23.30 -2.84 -1.18
C THR A 304 23.29 -1.57 -2.03
N ASP A 305 22.29 -1.44 -2.90
CA ASP A 305 22.04 -0.21 -3.66
C ASP A 305 21.12 0.70 -2.88
N ILE A 306 21.63 1.82 -2.37
CA ILE A 306 20.86 2.83 -1.63
C ILE A 306 20.75 4.08 -2.49
N PHE A 307 19.52 4.57 -2.66
CA PHE A 307 19.23 5.71 -3.52
C PHE A 307 18.25 6.70 -2.87
N ALA A 308 18.40 7.97 -3.25
CA ALA A 308 17.62 9.06 -2.72
C ALA A 308 16.16 9.04 -3.22
N VAL A 309 15.24 9.31 -2.31
CA VAL A 309 13.83 9.59 -2.64
C VAL A 309 13.72 11.07 -3.02
N ARG A 310 13.25 11.36 -4.23
CA ARG A 310 13.21 12.73 -4.77
C ARG A 310 12.16 12.91 -5.85
N TRP A 311 11.79 14.16 -6.11
CA TRP A 311 10.98 14.54 -7.25
C TRP A 311 11.73 14.33 -8.57
N ARG A 312 11.00 13.94 -9.62
CA ARG A 312 11.51 13.82 -10.98
C ARG A 312 11.48 15.18 -11.66
N LEU A 313 12.62 15.84 -11.70
CA LEU A 313 12.81 17.06 -12.49
C LEU A 313 13.71 16.76 -13.68
N GLU A 314 13.17 16.95 -14.88
CA GLU A 314 13.85 16.67 -16.15
C GLU A 314 13.67 17.85 -17.11
N PRO A 315 14.64 18.16 -17.96
CA PRO A 315 14.49 19.14 -19.03
C PRO A 315 13.33 18.78 -19.97
N LYS A 316 12.66 19.77 -20.54
CA LYS A 316 11.55 19.55 -21.47
C LYS A 316 11.99 18.85 -22.76
N ASN A 317 13.21 19.16 -23.21
CA ASN A 317 13.80 18.70 -24.45
C ASN A 317 15.35 18.75 -24.41
N ALA A 318 16.01 18.30 -25.47
CA ALA A 318 17.47 18.28 -25.57
C ALA A 318 18.09 19.69 -25.52
N GLU A 319 17.44 20.70 -26.09
CA GLU A 319 17.93 22.08 -26.06
C GLU A 319 18.00 22.61 -24.62
N ASP A 320 16.94 22.40 -23.83
CA ASP A 320 16.92 22.78 -22.42
C ASP A 320 17.97 22.00 -21.62
N ALA A 321 18.20 20.72 -21.94
CA ALA A 321 19.27 19.96 -21.30
C ALA A 321 20.66 20.56 -21.56
N GLU A 322 20.93 21.05 -22.78
CA GLU A 322 22.19 21.71 -23.09
C GLU A 322 22.29 23.09 -22.43
N LYS A 323 21.19 23.85 -22.32
CA LYS A 323 21.17 25.11 -21.55
C LYS A 323 21.52 24.86 -20.08
N GLN A 324 20.93 23.84 -19.47
CA GLN A 324 21.21 23.49 -18.07
C GLN A 324 22.68 23.10 -17.86
N LYS A 325 23.29 22.35 -18.79
CA LYS A 325 24.72 22.03 -18.72
C LYS A 325 25.63 23.25 -18.76
N ARG A 326 25.20 24.35 -19.40
CA ARG A 326 25.90 25.63 -19.43
C ARG A 326 25.62 26.49 -18.19
N GLY A 327 24.80 26.02 -17.24
CA GLY A 327 24.44 26.73 -16.02
C GLY A 327 23.26 27.70 -16.18
N GLU A 328 22.54 27.62 -17.30
CA GLU A 328 21.32 28.42 -17.49
C GLU A 328 20.14 27.81 -16.72
N LEU A 329 19.30 28.66 -16.13
CA LEU A 329 18.06 28.21 -15.50
C LEU A 329 17.05 27.75 -16.54
N ILE A 330 16.50 26.55 -16.35
CA ILE A 330 15.47 25.97 -17.22
C ILE A 330 14.22 25.58 -16.43
N GLU A 331 13.10 25.48 -17.11
CA GLU A 331 11.87 24.96 -16.51
C GLU A 331 11.82 23.44 -16.62
N PRO A 332 11.37 22.72 -15.56
CA PRO A 332 11.20 21.28 -15.65
C PRO A 332 10.02 20.93 -16.57
N LYS A 333 10.08 19.73 -17.16
CA LYS A 333 8.98 19.15 -17.96
C LYS A 333 7.68 19.07 -17.15
N LYS A 334 7.75 18.70 -15.87
CA LYS A 334 6.63 18.66 -14.92
C LYS A 334 7.07 19.38 -13.65
N PRO A 335 6.51 20.57 -13.34
CA PRO A 335 6.78 21.25 -12.10
C PRO A 335 6.11 20.54 -10.91
N ILE A 336 6.60 20.78 -9.71
CA ILE A 336 6.00 20.36 -8.45
C ILE A 336 4.91 21.37 -8.11
N VAL A 337 3.66 20.92 -8.03
CA VAL A 337 2.53 21.78 -7.69
C VAL A 337 1.84 21.20 -6.46
N TYR A 338 1.75 22.01 -5.40
CA TYR A 338 0.96 21.68 -4.22
C TYR A 338 -0.33 22.49 -4.21
N TYR A 339 -1.46 21.81 -4.23
CA TYR A 339 -2.76 22.44 -4.05
C TYR A 339 -3.11 22.55 -2.56
N LEU A 340 -3.69 23.67 -2.16
CA LEU A 340 -4.17 23.87 -0.80
C LEU A 340 -5.58 23.28 -0.66
N ASP A 341 -5.77 22.43 0.35
CA ASP A 341 -7.08 21.86 0.69
C ASP A 341 -8.11 23.00 0.89
N PRO A 342 -9.30 22.93 0.30
CA PRO A 342 -10.38 23.87 0.57
C PRO A 342 -10.72 24.04 2.05
N ALA A 343 -10.55 22.95 2.85
CA ALA A 343 -10.76 22.97 4.29
C ALA A 343 -9.73 23.81 5.07
N THR A 344 -8.66 24.29 4.43
CA THR A 344 -7.70 25.18 5.07
C THR A 344 -8.38 26.51 5.42
N PRO A 345 -8.29 27.00 6.68
CA PRO A 345 -8.85 28.29 7.04
C PRO A 345 -8.27 29.44 6.21
N ASP A 346 -9.13 30.33 5.70
CA ASP A 346 -8.76 31.36 4.72
C ASP A 346 -7.61 32.27 5.18
N LYS A 347 -7.57 32.56 6.49
CA LYS A 347 -6.50 33.39 7.06
C LYS A 347 -5.09 32.78 6.88
N TRP A 348 -4.98 31.44 6.74
CA TRP A 348 -3.70 30.74 6.64
C TRP A 348 -3.29 30.45 5.21
N LYS A 349 -4.26 30.35 4.27
CA LYS A 349 -4.00 30.02 2.86
C LYS A 349 -2.88 30.85 2.23
N PRO A 350 -2.84 32.21 2.38
CA PRO A 350 -1.77 33.00 1.76
C PRO A 350 -0.38 32.66 2.30
N PHE A 351 -0.25 32.46 3.61
CA PHE A 351 1.02 32.16 4.25
C PHE A 351 1.53 30.75 3.91
N ILE A 352 0.64 29.77 3.85
CA ILE A 352 0.99 28.41 3.48
C ILE A 352 1.42 28.36 2.00
N LYS A 353 0.68 29.06 1.13
CA LYS A 353 1.07 29.22 -0.28
C LYS A 353 2.45 29.84 -0.41
N GLN A 354 2.69 30.96 0.27
CA GLN A 354 3.97 31.63 0.26
C GLN A 354 5.10 30.71 0.74
N GLY A 355 4.90 29.94 1.81
CA GLY A 355 5.89 29.00 2.31
C GLY A 355 6.23 27.87 1.32
N ILE A 356 5.29 27.50 0.42
CA ILE A 356 5.58 26.58 -0.69
C ILE A 356 6.39 27.31 -1.76
N ASP A 357 5.99 28.52 -2.12
CA ASP A 357 6.63 29.32 -3.18
C ASP A 357 8.07 29.71 -2.82
N ASP A 358 8.37 29.95 -1.54
CA ASP A 358 9.71 30.30 -1.05
C ASP A 358 10.77 29.21 -1.35
N TRP A 359 10.36 27.96 -1.56
CA TRP A 359 11.26 26.90 -2.01
C TRP A 359 11.79 27.14 -3.43
N GLN A 360 11.18 28.02 -4.23
CA GLN A 360 11.63 28.31 -5.60
C GLN A 360 13.09 28.77 -5.63
N GLU A 361 13.53 29.56 -4.67
CA GLU A 361 14.93 29.99 -4.56
C GLU A 361 15.90 28.80 -4.48
N ALA A 362 15.58 27.80 -3.67
CA ALA A 362 16.40 26.60 -3.55
C ALA A 362 16.45 25.80 -4.88
N PHE A 363 15.34 25.74 -5.61
CA PHE A 363 15.31 25.09 -6.92
C PHE A 363 16.07 25.87 -7.98
N GLU A 364 16.11 27.19 -7.92
CA GLU A 364 16.93 28.04 -8.80
C GLU A 364 18.42 27.81 -8.58
N PHE A 365 18.86 27.70 -7.31
CA PHE A 365 20.22 27.25 -7.01
C PHE A 365 20.57 25.89 -7.58
N ALA A 366 19.58 25.01 -7.72
CA ALA A 366 19.72 23.71 -8.35
C ALA A 366 19.58 23.72 -9.89
N GLY A 367 19.44 24.90 -10.51
CA GLY A 367 19.33 25.06 -11.97
C GLY A 367 17.91 24.99 -12.53
N TRP A 368 16.87 25.09 -11.68
CA TRP A 368 15.49 24.94 -12.09
C TRP A 368 14.66 26.20 -11.84
N LYS A 369 14.12 26.79 -12.90
CA LYS A 369 13.18 27.91 -12.85
C LYS A 369 11.74 27.40 -12.81
N ASN A 370 10.87 28.04 -12.02
CA ASN A 370 9.46 27.68 -11.91
C ASN A 370 9.21 26.20 -11.57
N ALA A 371 10.08 25.62 -10.72
CA ALA A 371 10.07 24.19 -10.44
C ALA A 371 9.06 23.78 -9.38
N ILE A 372 8.70 24.68 -8.46
CA ILE A 372 7.73 24.43 -7.40
C ILE A 372 6.79 25.62 -7.25
N ARG A 373 5.53 25.36 -6.90
CA ARG A 373 4.58 26.41 -6.55
C ARG A 373 3.40 25.86 -5.75
N GLY A 374 2.81 26.72 -4.93
CA GLY A 374 1.53 26.51 -4.27
C GLY A 374 0.39 27.06 -5.10
N GLU A 375 -0.71 26.34 -5.19
CA GLU A 375 -1.93 26.74 -5.88
C GLU A 375 -3.15 26.60 -4.97
N TYR A 376 -4.12 27.49 -5.10
CA TYR A 376 -5.40 27.31 -4.48
C TYR A 376 -6.18 26.22 -5.22
N TRP A 377 -6.92 25.41 -4.45
CA TRP A 377 -7.80 24.43 -5.07
C TRP A 377 -8.90 25.15 -5.89
N PRO A 378 -9.11 24.80 -7.15
CA PRO A 378 -10.16 25.43 -7.95
C PRO A 378 -11.54 25.01 -7.44
N GLU A 379 -12.39 25.99 -7.08
CA GLU A 379 -13.68 25.75 -6.40
C GLU A 379 -14.71 24.99 -7.24
N ASN A 380 -14.63 25.09 -8.56
CA ASN A 380 -15.69 24.60 -9.46
C ASN A 380 -15.15 23.76 -10.62
N ASP A 381 -14.01 23.10 -10.48
CA ASP A 381 -13.51 22.18 -11.49
C ASP A 381 -13.90 20.72 -11.15
N PRO A 382 -14.94 20.16 -11.84
CA PRO A 382 -15.40 18.81 -11.58
C PRO A 382 -14.41 17.73 -12.05
N THR A 383 -13.37 18.11 -12.78
CA THR A 383 -12.33 17.19 -13.27
C THR A 383 -11.21 16.96 -12.26
N MET A 384 -11.18 17.76 -11.19
CA MET A 384 -10.22 17.65 -10.11
C MET A 384 -10.84 17.02 -8.86
N SER A 385 -10.07 16.16 -8.20
CA SER A 385 -10.43 15.56 -6.92
C SER A 385 -9.19 15.55 -6.00
N LEU A 386 -9.42 15.81 -4.71
CA LEU A 386 -8.37 15.71 -3.68
C LEU A 386 -7.83 14.27 -3.52
N GLU A 387 -8.52 13.31 -4.08
CA GLU A 387 -8.15 11.89 -4.06
C GLU A 387 -7.46 11.45 -5.38
N ASP A 388 -7.30 12.34 -6.35
CA ASP A 388 -6.63 12.04 -7.62
C ASP A 388 -5.12 12.20 -7.47
N ALA A 389 -4.37 11.11 -7.62
CA ALA A 389 -2.92 11.07 -7.44
C ALA A 389 -2.11 11.90 -8.45
N ARG A 390 -2.76 12.48 -9.45
CA ARG A 390 -2.13 13.49 -10.32
C ARG A 390 -1.81 14.79 -9.60
N PHE A 391 -2.46 15.05 -8.44
CA PHE A 391 -2.36 16.29 -7.69
C PHE A 391 -1.76 16.05 -6.31
N SER A 392 -0.67 16.75 -5.98
CA SER A 392 -0.17 16.80 -4.62
C SER A 392 -0.94 17.85 -3.83
N VAL A 393 -1.34 17.52 -2.60
CA VAL A 393 -2.23 18.35 -1.80
C VAL A 393 -1.66 18.58 -0.41
N LEU A 394 -1.70 19.84 0.05
CA LEU A 394 -1.54 20.15 1.45
C LEU A 394 -2.91 20.07 2.12
N ARG A 395 -3.14 18.97 2.86
CA ARG A 395 -4.39 18.66 3.55
C ARG A 395 -4.41 19.33 4.92
N TYR A 396 -5.57 19.85 5.31
CA TYR A 396 -5.76 20.48 6.61
C TYR A 396 -6.59 19.60 7.54
N PHE A 397 -6.06 19.31 8.72
CA PHE A 397 -6.74 18.46 9.71
C PHE A 397 -6.92 19.19 11.03
N ALA A 398 -8.12 19.08 11.60
CA ALA A 398 -8.40 19.52 12.96
C ALA A 398 -7.89 18.46 13.94
N ALA A 399 -6.69 18.64 14.44
CA ALA A 399 -6.05 17.77 15.43
C ALA A 399 -5.22 18.59 16.41
N GLU A 400 -5.04 18.04 17.62
CA GLU A 400 -4.31 18.67 18.72
C GLU A 400 -2.79 18.53 18.63
N ILE A 401 -2.31 17.73 17.68
CA ILE A 401 -0.87 17.50 17.50
C ILE A 401 -0.18 18.77 17.00
N GLN A 402 0.93 19.14 17.64
CA GLN A 402 1.76 20.29 17.28
C GLN A 402 2.85 19.87 16.29
N ASN A 403 2.43 19.40 15.13
CA ASN A 403 3.34 18.92 14.09
C ASN A 403 2.70 19.06 12.71
N ALA A 404 3.47 18.75 11.67
CA ALA A 404 2.99 18.49 10.32
C ALA A 404 3.56 17.15 9.86
N TYR A 405 2.85 16.45 8.99
CA TYR A 405 3.27 15.17 8.45
C TYR A 405 3.41 15.28 6.93
N GLY A 406 4.63 15.12 6.41
CA GLY A 406 4.96 15.27 4.99
C GLY A 406 5.26 13.94 4.31
N PRO A 407 4.29 13.02 4.20
CA PRO A 407 4.51 11.77 3.49
C PRO A 407 4.62 12.02 1.99
N ASN A 408 5.29 11.09 1.32
CA ASN A 408 5.30 11.03 -0.13
C ASN A 408 5.01 9.60 -0.59
N VAL A 409 4.38 9.50 -1.76
CA VAL A 409 4.24 8.25 -2.49
C VAL A 409 5.37 8.21 -3.50
N HIS A 410 6.23 7.23 -3.39
CA HIS A 410 7.37 7.11 -4.29
C HIS A 410 7.51 5.69 -4.83
N ASP A 411 8.04 5.61 -6.03
CA ASP A 411 8.38 4.34 -6.68
C ASP A 411 9.55 3.68 -5.92
N PRO A 412 9.34 2.50 -5.31
CA PRO A 412 10.39 1.83 -4.54
C PRO A 412 11.57 1.35 -5.39
N ARG A 413 11.41 1.29 -6.71
CA ARG A 413 12.47 0.91 -7.65
C ARG A 413 13.51 2.00 -7.85
N THR A 414 13.11 3.28 -7.71
CA THR A 414 13.93 4.43 -8.11
C THR A 414 13.94 5.61 -7.14
N GLY A 415 13.01 5.64 -6.18
CA GLY A 415 12.80 6.76 -5.29
C GLY A 415 12.09 7.95 -5.94
N GLU A 416 11.46 7.79 -7.12
CA GLU A 416 10.68 8.84 -7.76
C GLU A 416 9.43 9.18 -6.94
N ILE A 417 9.32 10.41 -6.46
CA ILE A 417 8.10 10.89 -5.81
C ILE A 417 7.04 11.14 -6.88
N MET A 418 5.91 10.43 -6.77
CA MET A 418 4.78 10.53 -7.70
C MET A 418 3.75 11.53 -7.23
N GLU A 419 3.44 11.51 -5.93
CA GLU A 419 2.56 12.45 -5.25
C GLU A 419 2.99 12.68 -3.81
N SER A 420 2.46 13.74 -3.17
CA SER A 420 2.62 13.98 -1.74
C SER A 420 1.36 14.63 -1.17
N HIS A 421 0.81 14.04 -0.12
CA HIS A 421 -0.29 14.61 0.66
C HIS A 421 0.25 15.07 2.01
N ILE A 422 0.66 16.33 2.10
CA ILE A 422 1.15 16.91 3.35
C ILE A 422 -0.03 17.09 4.31
N GLY A 423 0.04 16.50 5.51
CA GLY A 423 -0.92 16.72 6.59
C GLY A 423 -0.50 17.93 7.43
N TRP A 424 -1.27 19.01 7.37
CA TRP A 424 -1.09 20.18 8.22
C TRP A 424 -2.12 20.14 9.35
N TYR A 425 -1.65 20.01 10.56
CA TYR A 425 -2.52 19.92 11.73
C TYR A 425 -2.73 21.30 12.36
N HIS A 426 -3.95 21.52 12.88
CA HIS A 426 -4.38 22.84 13.37
C HIS A 426 -3.43 23.46 14.41
N ASN A 427 -2.96 22.65 15.36
CA ASN A 427 -2.08 23.11 16.44
C ASN A 427 -0.61 23.30 16.02
N ASN A 428 -0.25 23.04 14.76
CA ASN A 428 1.12 23.27 14.28
C ASN A 428 1.55 24.74 14.34
N MET A 429 0.60 25.65 14.49
CA MET A 429 0.83 27.10 14.53
C MET A 429 0.61 27.72 15.93
N SER A 430 0.54 26.90 16.96
CA SER A 430 0.35 27.35 18.36
C SER A 430 1.66 27.50 19.12
#